data_b7590623b7eecc13c4802b9ebe26abce
#
_entry.id   b7590623b7eecc13c4802b9ebe26abce
#
_cell.length_a   1.000
_cell.length_b   1.000
_cell.length_c   1.000
_cell.angle_alpha   90.00
_cell.angle_beta   90.00
_cell.angle_gamma   90.00
#
_symmetry.space_group_name_H-M   'P 1'
#
loop_
_entity.id
_entity.type
_entity.pdbx_description
1 polymer ?
#
loop_
_entity_poly.entity_id
_entity_poly.type
_entity_poly.pdbx_seq_one_letter_code
_entity_poly.pdbx_strand_id
1 'polypeptide(L)'
;MRPEDLVTHERQLHSLRDVTEGYRQLGIPVESEVKSVPLHSLIATQNAIERRKYELVLPLVAAGKLDVPVLVEEHYTEGGYRRYLIDGHTRIRARIELGERSTPAFVVWSPAGDWPSNFVRVAAEYGNVLVKDLPIVDLPEQLPRDASDPP
;
A
#
# COMPACT_ATOMS: atom_id res chain seq x y z
N MET A 1 5.39 2.19 18.01
CA MET A 1 5.75 2.95 16.79
C MET A 1 5.84 4.41 17.13
N ARG A 2 6.90 5.06 16.71
CA ARG A 2 7.11 6.49 16.96
C ARG A 2 6.74 7.30 15.72
N PRO A 3 6.39 8.58 15.87
CA PRO A 3 6.04 9.41 14.70
C PRO A 3 7.13 9.45 13.62
N GLU A 4 8.41 9.41 14.01
CA GLU A 4 9.52 9.40 13.06
C GLU A 4 9.63 8.10 12.24
N ASP A 5 8.94 7.04 12.66
CA ASP A 5 8.90 5.76 11.93
C ASP A 5 7.82 5.76 10.85
N LEU A 6 7.01 6.80 10.79
CA LEU A 6 5.97 6.93 9.78
C LEU A 6 6.56 7.34 8.42
N VAL A 7 5.82 7.01 7.37
CA VAL A 7 6.26 7.31 6.01
C VAL A 7 6.43 8.81 5.79
N THR A 8 7.48 9.18 5.06
CA THR A 8 7.68 10.51 4.52
C THR A 8 7.57 10.47 3.00
N HIS A 9 7.39 11.63 2.37
CA HIS A 9 7.37 11.73 0.92
C HIS A 9 8.65 11.15 0.30
N GLU A 10 9.79 11.45 0.89
CA GLU A 10 11.08 10.96 0.45
C GLU A 10 11.18 9.43 0.55
N ARG A 11 10.72 8.84 1.65
CA ARG A 11 10.69 7.39 1.81
C ARG A 11 9.77 6.73 0.79
N GLN A 12 8.62 7.35 0.51
CA GLN A 12 7.69 6.81 -0.48
C GLN A 12 8.28 6.87 -1.89
N LEU A 13 8.99 7.94 -2.22
CA LEU A 13 9.73 8.03 -3.49
C LEU A 13 10.82 6.97 -3.59
N HIS A 14 11.51 6.70 -2.50
CA HIS A 14 12.52 5.64 -2.45
C HIS A 14 11.91 4.27 -2.73
N SER A 15 10.78 3.96 -2.10
CA SER A 15 10.05 2.73 -2.35
C SER A 15 9.59 2.62 -3.80
N LEU A 16 9.11 3.72 -4.37
CA LEU A 16 8.73 3.77 -5.78
C LEU A 16 9.91 3.42 -6.69
N ARG A 17 11.08 4.00 -6.43
CA ARG A 17 12.29 3.72 -7.22
C ARG A 17 12.70 2.26 -7.09
N ASP A 18 12.68 1.71 -5.89
CA ASP A 18 13.01 0.30 -5.68
C ASP A 18 12.12 -0.63 -6.49
N VAL A 19 10.82 -0.37 -6.50
CA VAL A 19 9.86 -1.17 -7.27
C VAL A 19 10.11 -1.03 -8.77
N THR A 20 10.24 0.19 -9.27
CA THR A 20 10.41 0.42 -10.72
C THR A 20 11.75 -0.11 -11.21
N GLU A 21 12.82 0.11 -10.48
CA GLU A 21 14.15 -0.40 -10.84
C GLU A 21 14.19 -1.92 -10.80
N GLY A 22 13.55 -2.53 -9.81
CA GLY A 22 13.46 -3.97 -9.71
C GLY A 22 12.84 -4.60 -10.95
N TYR A 23 11.74 -4.03 -11.44
CA TYR A 23 11.11 -4.51 -12.67
C TYR A 23 11.98 -4.27 -13.90
N ARG A 24 12.59 -3.11 -14.01
CA ARG A 24 13.45 -2.78 -15.15
C ARG A 24 14.65 -3.72 -15.24
N GLN A 25 15.22 -4.09 -14.11
CA GLN A 25 16.33 -5.06 -14.07
C GLN A 25 15.90 -6.46 -14.57
N LEU A 26 14.62 -6.79 -14.46
CA LEU A 26 14.05 -8.02 -15.00
C LEU A 26 13.62 -7.88 -16.46
N GLY A 27 13.88 -6.74 -17.08
CA GLY A 27 13.46 -6.49 -18.47
C GLY A 27 11.99 -6.11 -18.62
N ILE A 28 11.31 -5.78 -17.54
CA ILE A 28 9.90 -5.38 -17.57
C ILE A 28 9.84 -3.86 -17.68
N PRO A 29 9.30 -3.30 -18.77
CA PRO A 29 9.16 -1.86 -18.90
C PRO A 29 8.03 -1.37 -18.00
N VAL A 30 8.35 -0.49 -17.07
CA VAL A 30 7.34 0.15 -16.22
C VAL A 30 7.56 1.66 -16.19
N GLU A 31 6.47 2.36 -16.01
CA GLU A 31 6.44 3.80 -15.81
C GLU A 31 5.67 4.11 -14.54
N SER A 32 5.80 5.34 -14.06
CA SER A 32 5.08 5.78 -12.88
C SER A 32 4.59 7.20 -13.07
N GLU A 33 3.47 7.51 -12.44
CA GLU A 33 2.90 8.85 -12.41
C GLU A 33 2.19 9.08 -11.09
N VAL A 34 2.03 10.33 -10.70
CA VAL A 34 1.20 10.71 -9.56
C VAL A 34 -0.19 11.00 -10.08
N LYS A 35 -1.18 10.31 -9.52
CA LYS A 35 -2.58 10.60 -9.84
C LYS A 35 -3.48 10.27 -8.68
N SER A 36 -4.68 10.81 -8.69
CA SER A 36 -5.72 10.47 -7.72
C SER A 36 -6.32 9.12 -8.08
N VAL A 37 -6.46 8.25 -7.09
CA VAL A 37 -7.08 6.92 -7.28
C VAL A 37 -8.24 6.75 -6.30
N PRO A 38 -9.31 6.02 -6.72
CA PRO A 38 -10.41 5.69 -5.82
C PRO A 38 -9.94 4.77 -4.70
N LEU A 39 -10.44 5.00 -3.49
CA LEU A 39 -10.04 4.22 -2.32
C LEU A 39 -10.69 2.84 -2.25
N HIS A 40 -11.97 2.76 -2.63
CA HIS A 40 -12.81 1.61 -2.34
C HIS A 40 -12.55 0.40 -3.23
N SER A 41 -11.84 0.57 -4.33
CA SER A 41 -11.48 -0.49 -5.25
C SER A 41 -10.04 -0.98 -5.13
N LEU A 42 -9.25 -0.41 -4.22
CA LEU A 42 -7.87 -0.83 -4.02
C LEU A 42 -7.80 -2.22 -3.41
N ILE A 43 -7.05 -3.10 -4.06
CA ILE A 43 -6.84 -4.48 -3.62
C ILE A 43 -5.64 -4.51 -2.68
N ALA A 44 -5.79 -5.19 -1.55
CA ALA A 44 -4.76 -5.27 -0.53
C ALA A 44 -3.64 -6.23 -0.91
N THR A 45 -2.43 -5.92 -0.49
CA THR A 45 -1.28 -6.81 -0.54
C THR A 45 -0.78 -7.18 0.86
N GLN A 46 -1.63 -6.97 1.86
CA GLN A 46 -1.46 -7.48 3.22
C GLN A 46 -2.80 -8.01 3.70
N ASN A 47 -2.84 -8.70 4.82
CA ASN A 47 -4.03 -9.42 5.26
C ASN A 47 -4.77 -8.78 6.43
N ALA A 48 -4.25 -7.71 6.99
CA ALA A 48 -4.86 -7.03 8.13
C ALA A 48 -4.32 -5.62 8.31
N ILE A 49 -5.06 -4.82 9.06
CA ILE A 49 -4.63 -3.50 9.53
C ILE A 49 -4.29 -3.64 11.01
N GLU A 50 -3.12 -3.20 11.41
CA GLU A 50 -2.70 -3.21 12.81
C GLU A 50 -3.38 -2.07 13.57
N ARG A 51 -4.08 -2.38 14.67
CA ARG A 51 -4.87 -1.41 15.43
C ARG A 51 -4.01 -0.26 15.97
N ARG A 52 -2.87 -0.55 16.56
CA ARG A 52 -2.00 0.50 17.13
C ARG A 52 -1.55 1.49 16.08
N LYS A 53 -1.16 0.99 14.92
CA LYS A 53 -0.76 1.83 13.80
C LYS A 53 -1.93 2.65 13.29
N TYR A 54 -3.10 2.04 13.18
CA TYR A 54 -4.31 2.72 12.75
C TYR A 54 -4.69 3.87 13.69
N GLU A 55 -4.66 3.62 14.98
CA GLU A 55 -4.97 4.65 15.99
C GLU A 55 -3.97 5.80 15.98
N LEU A 56 -2.71 5.54 15.65
CA LEU A 56 -1.70 6.59 15.49
C LEU A 56 -1.89 7.37 14.19
N VAL A 57 -2.18 6.69 13.10
CA VAL A 57 -2.25 7.28 11.75
C VAL A 57 -3.53 8.08 11.54
N LEU A 58 -4.66 7.61 12.04
CA LEU A 58 -5.96 8.24 11.80
C LEU A 58 -5.98 9.74 12.16
N PRO A 59 -5.57 10.16 13.37
CA PRO A 59 -5.58 11.59 13.68
C PRO A 59 -4.58 12.39 12.85
N LEU A 60 -3.49 11.80 12.43
CA LEU A 60 -2.51 12.49 11.58
C LEU A 60 -3.05 12.72 10.18
N VAL A 61 -3.74 11.74 9.62
CA VAL A 61 -4.42 11.88 8.32
C VAL A 61 -5.52 12.94 8.44
N ALA A 62 -6.32 12.89 9.49
CA ALA A 62 -7.39 13.88 9.73
C ALA A 62 -6.85 15.30 9.84
N ALA A 63 -5.66 15.48 10.40
CA ALA A 63 -5.01 16.79 10.56
C ALA A 63 -4.21 17.23 9.32
N GLY A 64 -4.19 16.45 8.25
CA GLY A 64 -3.40 16.75 7.07
C GLY A 64 -1.90 16.64 7.27
N LYS A 65 -1.45 15.91 8.29
CA LYS A 65 -0.03 15.79 8.63
C LYS A 65 0.64 14.55 8.02
N LEU A 66 -0.11 13.74 7.31
CA LEU A 66 0.41 12.53 6.68
C LEU A 66 -0.08 12.48 5.23
N ASP A 67 0.13 13.57 4.52
CA ASP A 67 -0.37 13.78 3.15
C ASP A 67 0.67 13.32 2.13
N VAL A 68 1.03 12.05 2.23
CA VAL A 68 2.04 11.41 1.38
C VAL A 68 1.32 10.47 0.42
N PRO A 69 1.58 10.56 -0.92
CA PRO A 69 0.97 9.64 -1.86
C PRO A 69 1.27 8.18 -1.49
N VAL A 70 0.27 7.33 -1.61
CA VAL A 70 0.46 5.88 -1.43
C VAL A 70 1.09 5.29 -2.69
N LEU A 71 1.50 4.03 -2.64
CA LEU A 71 2.13 3.33 -3.75
C LEU A 71 1.19 2.26 -4.28
N VAL A 72 0.90 2.31 -5.58
CA VAL A 72 -0.10 1.47 -6.25
C VAL A 72 0.50 0.87 -7.52
N GLU A 73 0.20 -0.39 -7.80
CA GLU A 73 0.41 -1.00 -9.12
C GLU A 73 -0.93 -1.08 -9.86
N GLU A 74 -0.92 -0.67 -11.12
CA GLU A 74 -2.09 -0.77 -12.00
C GLU A 74 -1.83 -1.82 -13.07
N HIS A 75 -2.67 -2.86 -13.10
CA HIS A 75 -2.57 -3.96 -14.04
C HIS A 75 -3.79 -4.03 -14.92
N TYR A 76 -3.58 -4.23 -16.21
CA TYR A 76 -4.66 -4.35 -17.17
C TYR A 76 -5.08 -5.82 -17.29
N THR A 77 -6.38 -6.05 -17.26
CA THR A 77 -7.00 -7.37 -17.40
C THR A 77 -8.08 -7.31 -18.47
N GLU A 78 -8.65 -8.45 -18.85
CA GLU A 78 -9.71 -8.51 -19.87
C GLU A 78 -10.93 -7.66 -19.50
N GLY A 79 -11.21 -7.49 -18.22
CA GLY A 79 -12.35 -6.71 -17.75
C GLY A 79 -12.04 -5.25 -17.48
N GLY A 80 -10.85 -4.77 -17.84
CA GLY A 80 -10.40 -3.41 -17.54
C GLY A 80 -9.07 -3.45 -16.82
N TYR A 81 -8.94 -2.71 -15.72
CA TYR A 81 -7.72 -2.74 -14.92
C TYR A 81 -8.04 -2.93 -13.45
N ARG A 82 -7.03 -3.41 -12.71
CA ARG A 82 -7.07 -3.54 -11.26
C ARG A 82 -5.93 -2.74 -10.66
N ARG A 83 -6.19 -2.16 -9.49
CA ARG A 83 -5.19 -1.42 -8.72
C ARG A 83 -4.90 -2.15 -7.43
N TYR A 84 -3.62 -2.45 -7.23
CA TYR A 84 -3.11 -3.14 -6.05
C TYR A 84 -2.36 -2.14 -5.18
N LEU A 85 -2.76 -2.02 -3.92
CA LEU A 85 -2.06 -1.14 -2.99
C LEU A 85 -0.79 -1.84 -2.52
N ILE A 86 0.37 -1.25 -2.81
CA ILE A 86 1.66 -1.80 -2.39
C ILE A 86 2.03 -1.30 -1.00
N ASP A 87 1.85 -0.01 -0.75
CA ASP A 87 2.18 0.61 0.53
C ASP A 87 1.18 1.70 0.86
N GLY A 88 0.79 1.76 2.13
CA GLY A 88 -0.15 2.76 2.61
C GLY A 88 -1.49 2.20 3.08
N HIS A 89 -1.58 0.92 3.38
CA HIS A 89 -2.86 0.28 3.77
C HIS A 89 -3.53 0.99 4.96
N THR A 90 -2.77 1.34 5.98
CA THR A 90 -3.31 2.02 7.16
C THR A 90 -3.81 3.43 6.81
N ARG A 91 -3.07 4.15 5.98
CA ARG A 91 -3.47 5.49 5.52
C ARG A 91 -4.76 5.42 4.70
N ILE A 92 -4.90 4.41 3.84
CA ILE A 92 -6.12 4.21 3.06
C ILE A 92 -7.31 3.94 3.97
N ARG A 93 -7.18 3.06 4.97
CA ARG A 93 -8.28 2.80 5.92
C ARG A 93 -8.66 4.06 6.69
N ALA A 94 -7.67 4.86 7.10
CA ALA A 94 -7.94 6.14 7.77
C ALA A 94 -8.73 7.09 6.88
N ARG A 95 -8.35 7.22 5.60
CA ARG A 95 -9.07 8.07 4.66
C ARG A 95 -10.51 7.61 4.42
N ILE A 96 -10.71 6.29 4.32
CA ILE A 96 -12.06 5.71 4.19
C ILE A 96 -12.91 6.04 5.42
N GLU A 97 -12.36 5.89 6.61
CA GLU A 97 -13.04 6.23 7.86
C GLU A 97 -13.44 7.71 7.92
N LEU A 98 -12.60 8.57 7.36
CA LEU A 98 -12.86 10.01 7.30
C LEU A 98 -13.84 10.41 6.20
N GLY A 99 -14.36 9.46 5.44
CA GLY A 99 -15.32 9.71 4.38
C GLY A 99 -14.72 10.19 3.07
N GLU A 100 -13.41 10.10 2.90
CA GLU A 100 -12.75 10.44 1.64
C GLU A 100 -12.99 9.35 0.60
N ARG A 101 -12.97 9.73 -0.68
CA ARG A 101 -13.24 8.80 -1.79
C ARG A 101 -12.03 8.48 -2.64
N SER A 102 -11.00 9.33 -2.58
CA SER A 102 -9.81 9.21 -3.39
C SER A 102 -8.58 9.66 -2.61
N THR A 103 -7.42 9.30 -3.13
CA THR A 103 -6.14 9.71 -2.55
C THR A 103 -5.12 9.91 -3.65
N PRO A 104 -4.14 10.82 -3.45
CA PRO A 104 -2.97 10.85 -4.32
C PRO A 104 -2.19 9.54 -4.20
N ALA A 105 -1.70 9.05 -5.32
CA ALA A 105 -0.91 7.82 -5.37
C ALA A 105 0.21 7.95 -6.41
N PHE A 106 1.35 7.33 -6.11
CA PHE A 106 2.32 6.97 -7.12
C PHE A 106 1.83 5.67 -7.75
N VAL A 107 1.47 5.72 -9.02
CA VAL A 107 0.93 4.57 -9.74
C VAL A 107 1.98 4.04 -10.69
N VAL A 108 2.32 2.76 -10.54
CA VAL A 108 3.24 2.03 -11.42
C VAL A 108 2.41 1.22 -12.41
N TRP A 109 2.74 1.34 -13.68
CA TRP A 109 2.04 0.65 -14.77
C TRP A 109 3.02 0.28 -15.86
N SER A 110 2.62 -0.59 -16.78
CA SER A 110 3.46 -0.98 -17.91
C SER A 110 2.80 -0.64 -19.23
N PRO A 111 3.53 0.03 -20.16
CA PRO A 111 3.02 0.25 -21.51
C PRO A 111 2.83 -1.04 -22.30
N ALA A 112 3.44 -2.15 -21.86
CA ALA A 112 3.25 -3.47 -22.47
C ALA A 112 1.99 -4.18 -21.98
N GLY A 113 1.22 -3.58 -21.06
CA GLY A 113 0.01 -4.15 -20.49
C GLY A 113 0.23 -4.78 -19.13
N ASP A 114 -0.11 -6.06 -18.97
CA ASP A 114 0.11 -6.77 -17.71
C ASP A 114 1.53 -7.33 -17.62
N TRP A 115 2.00 -7.58 -16.41
CA TRP A 115 3.32 -8.17 -16.17
C TRP A 115 3.30 -9.02 -14.90
N PRO A 116 4.22 -10.01 -14.77
CA PRO A 116 4.32 -10.78 -13.55
C PRO A 116 4.72 -9.90 -12.37
N SER A 117 3.93 -9.91 -11.31
CA SER A 117 4.18 -9.12 -10.10
C SER A 117 3.98 -9.97 -8.87
N ASN A 118 4.94 -9.92 -7.94
CA ASN A 118 4.80 -10.57 -6.65
C ASN A 118 3.67 -9.97 -5.82
N PHE A 119 3.37 -8.68 -5.99
CA PHE A 119 2.27 -8.04 -5.28
C PHE A 119 0.92 -8.60 -5.73
N VAL A 120 0.76 -8.82 -7.03
CA VAL A 120 -0.44 -9.46 -7.57
C VAL A 120 -0.58 -10.89 -7.04
N ARG A 121 0.52 -11.63 -6.97
CA ARG A 121 0.53 -12.99 -6.43
C ARG A 121 0.15 -13.01 -4.95
N VAL A 122 0.73 -12.13 -4.15
CA VAL A 122 0.42 -12.01 -2.72
C VAL A 122 -1.05 -11.64 -2.50
N ALA A 123 -1.56 -10.69 -3.28
CA ALA A 123 -2.97 -10.31 -3.20
C ALA A 123 -3.88 -11.51 -3.49
N ALA A 124 -3.56 -12.32 -4.50
CA ALA A 124 -4.32 -13.51 -4.84
C ALA A 124 -4.28 -14.55 -3.70
N GLU A 125 -3.12 -14.74 -3.07
CA GLU A 125 -2.98 -15.62 -1.91
C GLU A 125 -3.88 -15.19 -0.74
N TYR A 126 -4.10 -13.89 -0.57
CA TYR A 126 -5.01 -13.35 0.43
C TYR A 126 -6.47 -13.27 -0.04
N GLY A 127 -6.77 -13.72 -1.26
CA GLY A 127 -8.13 -13.75 -1.79
C GLY A 127 -8.58 -12.48 -2.51
N ASN A 128 -7.66 -11.62 -2.92
CA ASN A 128 -7.95 -10.35 -3.58
C ASN A 128 -8.89 -9.46 -2.77
N VAL A 129 -8.66 -9.38 -1.48
CA VAL A 129 -9.48 -8.61 -0.54
C VAL A 129 -9.23 -7.12 -0.76
N LEU A 130 -10.29 -6.32 -0.75
CA LEU A 130 -10.16 -4.87 -0.83
C LEU A 130 -9.63 -4.32 0.50
N VAL A 131 -8.85 -3.25 0.42
CA VAL A 131 -8.30 -2.62 1.63
C VAL A 131 -9.41 -2.23 2.61
N LYS A 132 -10.54 -1.76 2.09
CA LYS A 132 -11.71 -1.39 2.90
C LYS A 132 -12.27 -2.56 3.74
N ASP A 133 -12.04 -3.79 3.33
CA ASP A 133 -12.58 -4.99 3.96
C ASP A 133 -11.57 -5.72 4.83
N LEU A 134 -10.35 -5.22 4.95
CA LEU A 134 -9.35 -5.83 5.82
C LEU A 134 -9.76 -5.75 7.30
N PRO A 135 -9.53 -6.79 8.08
CA PRO A 135 -9.79 -6.71 9.52
C PRO A 135 -8.76 -5.80 10.20
N ILE A 136 -9.22 -5.06 11.21
CA ILE A 136 -8.34 -4.35 12.13
C ILE A 136 -8.07 -5.29 13.28
N VAL A 137 -6.80 -5.63 13.50
CA VAL A 137 -6.41 -6.63 14.46
C VAL A 137 -5.44 -6.09 15.48
N ASP A 138 -5.55 -6.62 16.70
CA ASP A 138 -4.55 -6.39 17.71
C ASP A 138 -3.44 -7.40 17.47
N LEU A 139 -2.25 -6.91 17.12
CA LEU A 139 -1.11 -7.79 17.16
C LEU A 139 -0.89 -8.18 18.62
N PRO A 140 -0.60 -9.46 18.90
CA PRO A 140 -0.19 -9.81 20.24
C PRO A 140 0.93 -8.85 20.65
N GLU A 141 0.83 -8.28 21.85
CA GLU A 141 1.92 -7.50 22.41
C GLU A 141 3.18 -8.24 22.07
N GLN A 142 4.06 -7.57 21.37
CA GLN A 142 5.30 -8.21 21.01
C GLN A 142 5.89 -8.75 22.28
N LEU A 143 5.72 -10.05 22.45
CA LEU A 143 6.55 -10.77 23.39
C LEU A 143 7.95 -10.24 23.13
N PRO A 144 8.68 -9.80 24.20
CA PRO A 144 10.04 -9.38 24.00
C PRO A 144 10.70 -10.44 23.17
N ARG A 145 11.15 -10.08 21.98
CA ARG A 145 11.86 -11.02 21.15
C ARG A 145 13.04 -11.51 21.95
N ASP A 146 13.02 -12.78 22.26
CA ASP A 146 14.21 -13.36 22.83
C ASP A 146 15.24 -13.62 21.72
N ALA A 147 16.41 -14.07 22.10
CA ALA A 147 17.50 -14.28 21.15
C ALA A 147 17.18 -15.38 20.10
N SER A 148 16.15 -16.17 20.32
CA SER A 148 15.72 -17.22 19.39
C SER A 148 14.74 -16.72 18.34
N ASP A 149 14.14 -15.54 18.55
CA ASP A 149 13.20 -14.97 17.61
C ASP A 149 13.95 -14.28 16.48
N PRO A 150 13.61 -14.57 15.20
CA PRO A 150 14.21 -13.83 14.10
C PRO A 150 13.82 -12.35 14.23
N PRO A 151 14.78 -11.46 13.98
CA PRO A 151 14.50 -10.02 14.01
C PRO A 151 13.51 -9.60 12.92
#